data_5330e82c54916f98364ca53fd5e8f8c2
#
_entry.id   5330e82c54916f98364ca53fd5e8f8c2
#
_cell.length_a   1.000
_cell.length_b   1.000
_cell.length_c   1.000
_cell.angle_alpha   90.00
_cell.angle_beta   90.00
_cell.angle_gamma   90.00
#
_symmetry.space_group_name_H-M   'P 1'
#
loop_
_entity.id
_entity.type
_entity.pdbx_description
1 polymer ?
#
loop_
_entity_poly.entity_id
_entity_poly.type
_entity_poly.pdbx_seq_one_letter_code
_entity_poly.pdbx_strand_id
1 'polypeptide(L)'
;MKNITYTRTGDEGKTSLIGGLRVAKYDDRVEAYGTVDELSAFIGVLYDQEGIADELKTVLDQVQNKLFTIESHFALDENSEVKKMIPVLTPDDVAFLEHEIDVMNAQLPELKSFVIPGGNLKASHAHVCRTVCRRAERQGWRLAAQHPVDSLDLKYLNRLSDYFFVLARFFDYLDNIDENNWESNK
;
A
#
# COMPACT_ATOMS: atom_id res chain seq x y z
N MET A 1 -24.56 5.81 23.58
CA MET A 1 -23.88 4.49 23.53
C MET A 1 -22.44 4.67 24.00
N LYS A 2 -21.95 3.84 24.93
CA LYS A 2 -20.51 3.84 25.25
C LYS A 2 -19.76 3.31 24.02
N ASN A 3 -18.79 4.06 23.50
CA ASN A 3 -17.85 3.55 22.48
C ASN A 3 -17.02 2.43 23.13
N ILE A 4 -17.37 1.18 22.85
CA ILE A 4 -16.61 0.01 23.33
C ILE A 4 -15.56 -0.28 22.26
N THR A 5 -14.31 0.08 22.55
CA THR A 5 -13.18 -0.15 21.65
C THR A 5 -12.67 -1.59 21.70
N TYR A 6 -12.92 -2.32 22.78
CA TYR A 6 -12.50 -3.71 22.95
C TYR A 6 -13.69 -4.61 23.28
N THR A 7 -13.76 -5.76 22.59
CA THR A 7 -14.84 -6.75 22.78
C THR A 7 -14.39 -7.98 23.54
N ARG A 8 -13.08 -8.16 23.75
CA ARG A 8 -12.41 -9.33 24.34
C ARG A 8 -12.63 -10.65 23.59
N THR A 9 -13.31 -10.64 22.45
CA THR A 9 -13.60 -11.84 21.65
C THR A 9 -12.38 -12.39 20.92
N GLY A 10 -11.29 -11.59 20.88
CA GLY A 10 -10.03 -11.95 20.22
C GLY A 10 -8.93 -12.50 21.13
N ASP A 11 -9.16 -12.57 22.46
CA ASP A 11 -8.13 -12.91 23.45
C ASP A 11 -7.64 -14.36 23.34
N GLU A 12 -8.45 -15.23 22.76
CA GLU A 12 -8.13 -16.66 22.51
C GLU A 12 -7.45 -16.90 21.15
N GLY A 13 -6.85 -15.90 20.51
CA GLY A 13 -6.11 -16.05 19.25
C GLY A 13 -6.99 -16.19 18.02
N LYS A 14 -8.26 -15.80 18.08
CA LYS A 14 -9.20 -15.80 16.94
C LYS A 14 -9.71 -14.39 16.64
N THR A 15 -10.04 -14.15 15.37
CA THR A 15 -10.70 -12.92 14.91
C THR A 15 -11.85 -13.26 13.97
N SER A 16 -12.64 -12.26 13.60
CA SER A 16 -13.72 -12.43 12.61
C SER A 16 -13.36 -11.75 11.32
N LEU A 17 -13.61 -12.40 10.20
CA LEU A 17 -13.61 -11.80 8.88
C LEU A 17 -14.88 -10.97 8.66
N ILE A 18 -14.88 -10.14 7.60
CA ILE A 18 -16.08 -9.48 7.11
C ILE A 18 -17.05 -10.57 6.63
N GLY A 19 -18.25 -10.64 7.24
CA GLY A 19 -19.22 -11.72 7.04
C GLY A 19 -19.37 -12.60 8.28
N GLY A 20 -18.46 -12.49 9.26
CA GLY A 20 -18.61 -13.10 10.58
C GLY A 20 -17.88 -14.45 10.75
N LEU A 21 -17.24 -14.99 9.71
CA LEU A 21 -16.45 -16.22 9.83
C LEU A 21 -15.31 -16.02 10.84
N ARG A 22 -15.18 -16.93 11.81
CA ARG A 22 -14.14 -16.92 12.83
C ARG A 22 -12.91 -17.68 12.34
N VAL A 23 -11.76 -16.99 12.25
CA VAL A 23 -10.47 -17.56 11.83
C VAL A 23 -9.40 -17.36 12.91
N ALA A 24 -8.29 -18.07 12.81
CA ALA A 24 -7.12 -17.83 13.64
C ALA A 24 -6.49 -16.48 13.30
N LYS A 25 -5.89 -15.78 14.28
CA LYS A 25 -5.19 -14.51 14.03
C LYS A 25 -3.96 -14.65 13.12
N TYR A 26 -3.47 -15.86 12.91
CA TYR A 26 -2.39 -16.22 11.98
C TYR A 26 -2.89 -16.79 10.65
N ASP A 27 -4.15 -16.61 10.31
CA ASP A 27 -4.73 -16.96 9.02
C ASP A 27 -4.13 -16.09 7.89
N ASP A 28 -3.92 -16.66 6.70
CA ASP A 28 -3.34 -15.96 5.56
C ASP A 28 -4.15 -14.71 5.15
N ARG A 29 -5.47 -14.69 5.37
CA ARG A 29 -6.31 -13.50 5.15
C ARG A 29 -5.96 -12.39 6.14
N VAL A 30 -5.79 -12.75 7.41
CA VAL A 30 -5.43 -11.79 8.48
C VAL A 30 -4.07 -11.18 8.21
N GLU A 31 -3.09 -11.99 7.79
CA GLU A 31 -1.76 -11.53 7.40
C GLU A 31 -1.81 -10.61 6.18
N ALA A 32 -2.62 -10.96 5.17
CA ALA A 32 -2.72 -10.17 3.94
C ALA A 32 -3.34 -8.79 4.21
N TYR A 33 -4.53 -8.71 4.82
CA TYR A 33 -5.14 -7.41 5.08
C TYR A 33 -4.36 -6.60 6.14
N GLY A 34 -3.80 -7.25 7.15
CA GLY A 34 -2.97 -6.58 8.17
C GLY A 34 -1.70 -5.97 7.58
N THR A 35 -1.12 -6.57 6.53
CA THR A 35 0.04 -5.98 5.82
C THR A 35 -0.38 -4.77 4.97
N VAL A 36 -1.60 -4.76 4.41
CA VAL A 36 -2.14 -3.58 3.72
C VAL A 36 -2.43 -2.45 4.70
N ASP A 37 -2.99 -2.75 5.88
CA ASP A 37 -3.20 -1.78 6.97
C ASP A 37 -1.86 -1.18 7.45
N GLU A 38 -0.81 -2.00 7.61
CA GLU A 38 0.54 -1.51 7.91
C GLU A 38 1.06 -0.54 6.83
N LEU A 39 0.84 -0.85 5.55
CA LEU A 39 1.17 0.06 4.46
C LEU A 39 0.42 1.38 4.58
N SER A 40 -0.88 1.34 4.84
CA SER A 40 -1.73 2.52 5.03
C SER A 40 -1.22 3.39 6.19
N ALA A 41 -0.78 2.77 7.30
CA ALA A 41 -0.18 3.49 8.43
C ALA A 41 1.14 4.19 8.05
N PHE A 42 2.02 3.54 7.27
CA PHE A 42 3.25 4.17 6.77
C PHE A 42 2.98 5.30 5.76
N ILE A 43 1.93 5.19 4.96
CA ILE A 43 1.48 6.30 4.10
C ILE A 43 1.03 7.48 4.94
N GLY A 44 0.34 7.26 6.07
CA GLY A 44 0.01 8.32 7.02
C GLY A 44 1.26 9.02 7.57
N VAL A 45 2.29 8.25 7.95
CA VAL A 45 3.59 8.83 8.38
C VAL A 45 4.24 9.65 7.27
N LEU A 46 4.16 9.20 6.02
CA LEU A 46 4.66 9.96 4.86
C LEU A 46 3.84 11.24 4.64
N TYR A 47 2.51 11.13 4.66
CA TYR A 47 1.59 12.25 4.47
C TYR A 47 1.84 13.42 5.44
N ASP A 48 2.16 13.10 6.71
CA ASP A 48 2.40 14.07 7.77
C ASP A 48 3.81 14.70 7.72
N GLN A 49 4.67 14.31 6.77
CA GLN A 49 5.98 14.95 6.62
C GLN A 49 5.84 16.40 6.15
N GLU A 50 6.69 17.28 6.69
CA GLU A 50 6.75 18.68 6.28
C GLU A 50 7.21 18.82 4.81
N GLY A 51 6.66 19.81 4.12
CA GLY A 51 7.07 20.16 2.76
C GLY A 51 6.55 19.22 1.66
N ILE A 52 5.52 18.41 1.95
CA ILE A 52 4.79 17.68 0.91
C ILE A 52 3.69 18.58 0.36
N ALA A 53 3.68 18.76 -0.96
CA ALA A 53 2.69 19.56 -1.68
C ALA A 53 1.27 18.99 -1.54
N ASP A 54 0.25 19.84 -1.51
CA ASP A 54 -1.15 19.43 -1.33
C ASP A 54 -1.65 18.51 -2.45
N GLU A 55 -1.12 18.66 -3.67
CA GLU A 55 -1.40 17.78 -4.79
C GLU A 55 -0.95 16.34 -4.51
N LEU A 56 0.26 16.16 -3.99
CA LEU A 56 0.77 14.83 -3.59
C LEU A 56 0.00 14.26 -2.39
N LYS A 57 -0.39 15.09 -1.43
CA LYS A 57 -1.26 14.67 -0.32
C LYS A 57 -2.60 14.17 -0.83
N THR A 58 -3.19 14.84 -1.82
CA THR A 58 -4.44 14.40 -2.45
C THR A 58 -4.30 13.00 -3.08
N VAL A 59 -3.17 12.72 -3.74
CA VAL A 59 -2.89 11.39 -4.29
C VAL A 59 -2.75 10.34 -3.17
N LEU A 60 -2.02 10.67 -2.09
CA LEU A 60 -1.86 9.75 -0.95
C LEU A 60 -3.19 9.43 -0.26
N ASP A 61 -4.08 10.41 -0.10
CA ASP A 61 -5.45 10.20 0.41
C ASP A 61 -6.26 9.24 -0.47
N GLN A 62 -6.19 9.41 -1.79
CA GLN A 62 -6.86 8.51 -2.74
C GLN A 62 -6.30 7.09 -2.63
N VAL A 63 -4.97 6.96 -2.53
CA VAL A 63 -4.29 5.67 -2.35
C VAL A 63 -4.77 4.97 -1.08
N GLN A 64 -4.82 5.66 0.08
CA GLN A 64 -5.29 5.07 1.33
C GLN A 64 -6.76 4.59 1.22
N ASN A 65 -7.63 5.35 0.55
CA ASN A 65 -9.02 4.92 0.30
C ASN A 65 -9.09 3.65 -0.54
N LYS A 66 -8.21 3.48 -1.55
CA LYS A 66 -8.15 2.24 -2.36
C LYS A 66 -7.55 1.09 -1.59
N LEU A 67 -6.55 1.33 -0.73
CA LEU A 67 -6.01 0.30 0.16
C LEU A 67 -7.07 -0.22 1.12
N PHE A 68 -7.94 0.65 1.69
CA PHE A 68 -9.05 0.21 2.54
C PHE A 68 -10.05 -0.70 1.80
N THR A 69 -10.24 -0.47 0.49
CA THR A 69 -11.02 -1.37 -0.37
C THR A 69 -10.33 -2.74 -0.50
N ILE A 70 -9.02 -2.76 -0.78
CA ILE A 70 -8.22 -4.02 -0.89
C ILE A 70 -8.21 -4.78 0.44
N GLU A 71 -8.04 -4.10 1.56
CA GLU A 71 -8.15 -4.69 2.91
C GLU A 71 -9.49 -5.39 3.10
N SER A 72 -10.58 -4.71 2.69
CA SER A 72 -11.93 -5.27 2.77
C SER A 72 -12.10 -6.52 1.90
N HIS A 73 -11.48 -6.55 0.70
CA HIS A 73 -11.48 -7.75 -0.16
C HIS A 73 -10.70 -8.91 0.47
N PHE A 74 -9.52 -8.65 1.03
CA PHE A 74 -8.71 -9.69 1.67
C PHE A 74 -9.34 -10.20 2.97
N ALA A 75 -10.04 -9.33 3.71
CA ALA A 75 -10.74 -9.69 4.95
C ALA A 75 -12.12 -10.34 4.73
N LEU A 76 -12.59 -10.46 3.48
CA LEU A 76 -13.93 -10.91 3.17
C LEU A 76 -14.05 -12.46 3.28
N ASP A 77 -15.07 -12.93 4.00
CA ASP A 77 -15.56 -14.30 3.86
C ASP A 77 -16.22 -14.44 2.48
N GLU A 78 -15.64 -15.27 1.62
CA GLU A 78 -16.10 -15.49 0.23
C GLU A 78 -17.53 -16.02 0.12
N ASN A 79 -18.04 -16.64 1.18
CA ASN A 79 -19.41 -17.18 1.24
C ASN A 79 -20.43 -16.16 1.77
N SER A 80 -19.99 -14.95 2.14
CA SER A 80 -20.86 -13.94 2.72
C SER A 80 -21.57 -13.09 1.65
N GLU A 81 -22.87 -12.83 1.85
CA GLU A 81 -23.65 -11.90 1.02
C GLU A 81 -23.18 -10.44 1.11
N VAL A 82 -22.42 -10.09 2.15
CA VAL A 82 -21.82 -8.74 2.32
C VAL A 82 -20.90 -8.39 1.16
N LYS A 83 -20.37 -9.37 0.44
CA LYS A 83 -19.53 -9.17 -0.77
C LYS A 83 -20.13 -8.18 -1.76
N LYS A 84 -21.45 -8.17 -1.92
CA LYS A 84 -22.17 -7.28 -2.85
C LYS A 84 -22.15 -5.81 -2.44
N MET A 85 -21.75 -5.50 -1.21
CA MET A 85 -21.75 -4.16 -0.62
C MET A 85 -20.34 -3.54 -0.56
N ILE A 86 -19.30 -4.32 -0.81
CA ILE A 86 -17.91 -3.84 -0.79
C ILE A 86 -17.61 -3.17 -2.13
N PRO A 87 -17.05 -1.94 -2.15
CA PRO A 87 -16.58 -1.29 -3.37
C PRO A 87 -15.55 -2.17 -4.10
N VAL A 88 -15.40 -2.01 -5.39
CA VAL A 88 -14.40 -2.70 -6.21
C VAL A 88 -13.45 -1.70 -6.87
N LEU A 89 -12.21 -2.11 -7.11
CA LEU A 89 -11.30 -1.35 -7.94
C LEU A 89 -11.71 -1.45 -9.42
N THR A 90 -11.32 -0.44 -10.18
CA THR A 90 -11.52 -0.38 -11.62
C THR A 90 -10.17 -0.27 -12.34
N PRO A 91 -10.08 -0.57 -13.64
CA PRO A 91 -8.87 -0.31 -14.42
C PRO A 91 -8.39 1.15 -14.35
N ASP A 92 -9.30 2.11 -14.18
CA ASP A 92 -8.98 3.53 -14.07
C ASP A 92 -8.19 3.85 -12.79
N ASP A 93 -8.37 3.08 -11.71
CA ASP A 93 -7.59 3.25 -10.49
C ASP A 93 -6.10 2.91 -10.70
N VAL A 94 -5.83 1.90 -11.54
CA VAL A 94 -4.46 1.55 -11.93
C VAL A 94 -3.90 2.59 -12.92
N ALA A 95 -4.69 3.01 -13.91
CA ALA A 95 -4.31 4.03 -14.88
C ALA A 95 -4.00 5.37 -14.20
N PHE A 96 -4.70 5.71 -13.13
CA PHE A 96 -4.41 6.89 -12.30
C PHE A 96 -2.99 6.83 -11.72
N LEU A 97 -2.58 5.72 -11.12
CA LEU A 97 -1.20 5.56 -10.61
C LEU A 97 -0.16 5.63 -11.74
N GLU A 98 -0.45 5.03 -12.90
CA GLU A 98 0.43 5.09 -14.06
C GLU A 98 0.61 6.53 -14.54
N HIS A 99 -0.47 7.32 -14.58
CA HIS A 99 -0.41 8.75 -14.91
C HIS A 99 0.46 9.53 -13.92
N GLU A 100 0.27 9.35 -12.62
CA GLU A 100 1.06 10.05 -11.60
C GLU A 100 2.56 9.69 -11.68
N ILE A 101 2.88 8.42 -11.98
CA ILE A 101 4.25 7.96 -12.24
C ILE A 101 4.83 8.71 -13.45
N ASP A 102 4.09 8.80 -14.56
CA ASP A 102 4.55 9.44 -15.78
C ASP A 102 4.79 10.94 -15.59
N VAL A 103 3.90 11.62 -14.85
CA VAL A 103 4.05 13.06 -14.52
C VAL A 103 5.33 13.34 -13.73
N MET A 104 5.66 12.50 -12.75
CA MET A 104 6.89 12.63 -11.98
C MET A 104 8.13 12.27 -12.84
N ASN A 105 8.08 11.17 -13.57
CA ASN A 105 9.18 10.70 -14.41
C ASN A 105 9.56 11.70 -15.51
N ALA A 106 8.61 12.46 -16.05
CA ALA A 106 8.89 13.50 -17.05
C ALA A 106 9.81 14.62 -16.53
N GLN A 107 9.95 14.75 -15.23
CA GLN A 107 10.80 15.77 -14.57
C GLN A 107 12.12 15.20 -14.04
N LEU A 108 12.18 13.87 -13.86
CA LEU A 108 13.33 13.19 -13.27
C LEU A 108 14.44 12.92 -14.30
N PRO A 109 15.70 12.95 -13.87
CA PRO A 109 16.80 12.47 -14.71
C PRO A 109 16.66 10.97 -14.98
N GLU A 110 17.26 10.52 -16.10
CA GLU A 110 17.29 9.11 -16.45
C GLU A 110 17.95 8.27 -15.34
N LEU A 111 17.33 7.14 -15.01
CA LEU A 111 17.84 6.19 -14.04
C LEU A 111 19.05 5.44 -14.62
N LYS A 112 20.24 5.64 -14.05
CA LYS A 112 21.51 5.05 -14.56
C LYS A 112 21.99 3.83 -13.77
N SER A 113 21.53 3.66 -12.54
CA SER A 113 21.91 2.58 -11.64
C SER A 113 20.81 2.29 -10.62
N PHE A 114 21.00 1.26 -9.79
CA PHE A 114 20.09 1.04 -8.66
C PHE A 114 20.25 2.16 -7.63
N VAL A 115 19.11 2.64 -7.12
CA VAL A 115 19.05 3.65 -6.06
C VAL A 115 19.05 2.95 -4.71
N ILE A 116 20.00 3.34 -3.85
CA ILE A 116 20.02 2.93 -2.44
C ILE A 116 19.05 3.84 -1.67
N PRO A 117 18.10 3.30 -0.89
CA PRO A 117 17.18 4.10 -0.10
C PRO A 117 17.89 5.09 0.82
N GLY A 118 17.43 6.34 0.81
CA GLY A 118 18.03 7.45 1.59
C GLY A 118 17.74 8.77 0.93
N GLY A 119 18.60 9.76 1.16
CA GLY A 119 18.47 11.12 0.66
C GLY A 119 17.86 12.03 1.72
N ASN A 120 16.56 12.20 1.72
CA ASN A 120 15.84 12.92 2.75
C ASN A 120 14.79 12.02 3.47
N LEU A 121 14.13 12.60 4.49
CA LEU A 121 13.17 11.84 5.30
C LEU A 121 11.93 11.43 4.50
N LYS A 122 11.44 12.29 3.59
CA LYS A 122 10.29 12.00 2.71
C LYS A 122 10.61 10.85 1.75
N ALA A 123 11.76 10.90 1.09
CA ALA A 123 12.25 9.85 0.21
C ALA A 123 12.43 8.52 0.95
N SER A 124 13.02 8.56 2.16
CA SER A 124 13.20 7.39 3.01
C SER A 124 11.86 6.75 3.38
N HIS A 125 10.84 7.54 3.78
CA HIS A 125 9.50 7.03 4.08
C HIS A 125 8.79 6.48 2.84
N ALA A 126 8.93 7.13 1.67
CA ALA A 126 8.40 6.58 0.42
C ALA A 126 9.03 5.22 0.08
N HIS A 127 10.33 5.03 0.33
CA HIS A 127 10.98 3.72 0.20
C HIS A 127 10.48 2.69 1.21
N VAL A 128 10.14 3.08 2.46
CA VAL A 128 9.47 2.18 3.41
C VAL A 128 8.09 1.76 2.85
N CYS A 129 7.27 2.72 2.42
CA CYS A 129 5.97 2.43 1.78
C CYS A 129 6.14 1.46 0.59
N ARG A 130 7.13 1.70 -0.28
CA ARG A 130 7.44 0.80 -1.39
C ARG A 130 7.72 -0.63 -0.95
N THR A 131 8.56 -0.82 0.06
CA THR A 131 8.95 -2.17 0.49
C THR A 131 7.83 -2.90 1.22
N VAL A 132 7.02 -2.20 2.02
CA VAL A 132 5.82 -2.74 2.66
C VAL A 132 4.75 -3.06 1.62
N CYS A 133 4.53 -2.19 0.62
CA CYS A 133 3.63 -2.44 -0.51
C CYS A 133 3.98 -3.74 -1.26
N ARG A 134 5.27 -3.96 -1.55
CA ARG A 134 5.76 -5.21 -2.15
C ARG A 134 5.56 -6.43 -1.25
N ARG A 135 5.58 -6.25 0.06
CA ARG A 135 5.23 -7.32 1.00
C ARG A 135 3.73 -7.60 0.97
N ALA A 136 2.88 -6.56 0.98
CA ALA A 136 1.43 -6.70 0.85
C ALA A 136 1.04 -7.41 -0.46
N GLU A 137 1.65 -7.04 -1.59
CA GLU A 137 1.47 -7.72 -2.87
C GLU A 137 1.78 -9.22 -2.77
N ARG A 138 2.93 -9.60 -2.19
CA ARG A 138 3.31 -11.02 -2.02
C ARG A 138 2.34 -11.78 -1.12
N GLN A 139 1.81 -11.15 -0.05
CA GLN A 139 0.79 -11.76 0.80
C GLN A 139 -0.53 -11.91 0.04
N GLY A 140 -0.92 -10.94 -0.78
CA GLY A 140 -2.07 -11.04 -1.68
C GLY A 140 -1.93 -12.20 -2.67
N TRP A 141 -0.75 -12.39 -3.29
CA TRP A 141 -0.47 -13.56 -4.16
C TRP A 141 -0.51 -14.89 -3.41
N ARG A 142 -0.01 -14.92 -2.17
CA ARG A 142 -0.10 -16.12 -1.31
C ARG A 142 -1.55 -16.44 -0.99
N LEU A 143 -2.36 -15.44 -0.67
CA LEU A 143 -3.79 -15.59 -0.46
C LEU A 143 -4.49 -16.10 -1.73
N ALA A 144 -4.16 -15.54 -2.90
CA ALA A 144 -4.72 -15.94 -4.21
C ALA A 144 -4.43 -17.39 -4.60
N ALA A 145 -3.41 -18.02 -4.02
CA ALA A 145 -3.12 -19.43 -4.24
C ALA A 145 -4.15 -20.36 -3.58
N GLN A 146 -4.94 -19.88 -2.61
CA GLN A 146 -5.87 -20.68 -1.81
C GLN A 146 -7.30 -20.16 -1.85
N HIS A 147 -7.48 -18.88 -2.17
CA HIS A 147 -8.75 -18.17 -2.12
C HIS A 147 -8.96 -17.29 -3.35
N PRO A 148 -10.20 -17.01 -3.76
CA PRO A 148 -10.49 -16.03 -4.79
C PRO A 148 -10.02 -14.64 -4.34
N VAL A 149 -9.16 -14.02 -5.14
CA VAL A 149 -8.68 -12.64 -4.99
C VAL A 149 -8.88 -11.93 -6.32
N ASP A 150 -9.34 -10.68 -6.30
CA ASP A 150 -9.45 -9.89 -7.52
C ASP A 150 -8.06 -9.56 -8.07
N SER A 151 -7.85 -9.82 -9.34
CA SER A 151 -6.58 -9.55 -10.02
C SER A 151 -6.24 -8.06 -10.09
N LEU A 152 -7.25 -7.18 -10.02
CA LEU A 152 -7.04 -5.72 -9.97
C LEU A 152 -6.42 -5.28 -8.66
N ASP A 153 -6.76 -5.93 -7.52
CA ASP A 153 -6.12 -5.64 -6.23
C ASP A 153 -4.61 -5.87 -6.29
N LEU A 154 -4.22 -7.02 -6.85
CA LEU A 154 -2.81 -7.39 -6.98
C LEU A 154 -2.07 -6.49 -7.99
N LYS A 155 -2.72 -6.16 -9.11
CA LYS A 155 -2.18 -5.24 -10.10
C LYS A 155 -2.01 -3.83 -9.54
N TYR A 156 -2.97 -3.36 -8.73
CA TYR A 156 -2.89 -2.06 -8.06
C TYR A 156 -1.72 -2.01 -7.08
N LEU A 157 -1.57 -3.02 -6.20
CA LEU A 157 -0.44 -3.09 -5.27
C LEU A 157 0.91 -3.14 -6.00
N ASN A 158 1.01 -3.88 -7.09
CA ASN A 158 2.22 -3.90 -7.91
C ASN A 158 2.55 -2.50 -8.44
N ARG A 159 1.58 -1.81 -9.10
CA ARG A 159 1.76 -0.47 -9.63
C ARG A 159 2.03 0.57 -8.55
N LEU A 160 1.38 0.45 -7.39
CA LEU A 160 1.60 1.33 -6.25
C LEU A 160 3.04 1.23 -5.72
N SER A 161 3.67 0.07 -5.79
CA SER A 161 5.09 -0.06 -5.44
C SER A 161 6.01 0.71 -6.38
N ASP A 162 5.67 0.78 -7.68
CA ASP A 162 6.41 1.59 -8.67
C ASP A 162 6.18 3.09 -8.41
N TYR A 163 4.94 3.48 -8.08
CA TYR A 163 4.63 4.85 -7.68
C TYR A 163 5.49 5.32 -6.50
N PHE A 164 5.60 4.55 -5.43
CA PHE A 164 6.44 4.91 -4.29
C PHE A 164 7.93 4.95 -4.63
N PHE A 165 8.41 4.15 -5.57
CA PHE A 165 9.78 4.23 -6.04
C PHE A 165 10.05 5.58 -6.73
N VAL A 166 9.17 5.96 -7.65
CA VAL A 166 9.30 7.22 -8.40
C VAL A 166 9.08 8.41 -7.47
N LEU A 167 8.12 8.34 -6.54
CA LEU A 167 7.86 9.38 -5.54
C LEU A 167 9.09 9.62 -4.64
N ALA A 168 9.81 8.56 -4.23
CA ALA A 168 11.03 8.72 -3.44
C ALA A 168 12.11 9.51 -4.20
N ARG A 169 12.35 9.17 -5.47
CA ARG A 169 13.26 9.91 -6.35
C ARG A 169 12.81 11.35 -6.55
N PHE A 170 11.50 11.55 -6.69
CA PHE A 170 10.90 12.87 -6.88
C PHE A 170 11.10 13.78 -5.66
N PHE A 171 11.01 13.25 -4.45
CA PHE A 171 11.31 14.00 -3.23
C PHE A 171 12.79 14.42 -3.15
N ASP A 172 13.73 13.55 -3.52
CA ASP A 172 15.15 13.92 -3.58
C ASP A 172 15.38 15.02 -4.64
N TYR A 173 14.75 14.89 -5.82
CA TYR A 173 14.83 15.88 -6.89
C TYR A 173 14.30 17.26 -6.46
N LEU A 174 13.12 17.31 -5.81
CA LEU A 174 12.52 18.56 -5.33
C LEU A 174 13.39 19.27 -4.28
N ASP A 175 14.08 18.50 -3.45
CA ASP A 175 14.97 19.03 -2.40
C ASP A 175 16.41 19.24 -2.90
N ASN A 176 16.69 19.07 -4.20
CA ASN A 176 18.02 19.15 -4.82
C ASN A 176 19.06 18.24 -4.17
N ILE A 177 18.66 17.04 -3.82
CA ILE A 177 19.51 15.98 -3.25
C ILE A 177 19.87 14.99 -4.36
N ASP A 178 21.17 14.68 -4.49
CA ASP A 178 21.63 13.68 -5.43
C ASP A 178 21.18 12.28 -5.00
N GLU A 179 20.73 11.46 -5.95
CA GLU A 179 20.37 10.07 -5.71
C GLU A 179 21.57 9.27 -5.17
N ASN A 180 21.33 8.48 -4.13
CA ASN A 180 22.34 7.57 -3.60
C ASN A 180 22.45 6.33 -4.50
N ASN A 181 23.31 6.40 -5.51
CA ASN A 181 23.47 5.38 -6.52
C ASN A 181 24.33 4.21 -6.02
N TRP A 182 23.88 2.98 -6.31
CA TRP A 182 24.68 1.79 -6.01
C TRP A 182 25.91 1.70 -6.95
N GLU A 183 27.09 1.49 -6.36
CA GLU A 183 28.34 1.27 -7.06
C GLU A 183 28.87 -0.11 -6.76
N SER A 184 29.20 -0.90 -7.80
CA SER A 184 29.61 -2.30 -7.66
C SER A 184 30.97 -2.51 -6.98
N ASN A 185 31.74 -1.43 -6.74
CA ASN A 185 33.14 -1.49 -6.28
C ASN A 185 33.41 -0.68 -5.00
N LYS A 186 32.40 -0.36 -4.22
CA LYS A 186 32.56 0.18 -2.87
C LYS A 186 32.61 -0.90 -1.83
#